data_168dd9c508cf7dce0ab79cfbf97098f7
#
_entry.id   168dd9c508cf7dce0ab79cfbf97098f7
#
_cell.length_a   1.000
_cell.length_b   1.000
_cell.length_c   1.000
_cell.angle_alpha   90.00
_cell.angle_beta   90.00
_cell.angle_gamma   90.00
#
_symmetry.space_group_name_H-M   'P 1'
#
loop_
_entity.id
_entity.type
_entity.pdbx_description
1 polymer ?
#
loop_
_entity_poly.entity_id
_entity_poly.type
_entity_poly.pdbx_seq_one_letter_code
_entity_poly.pdbx_strand_id
1 'polypeptide(L)'
;MADAKVILIMIDALGYETAWARCGYLGHLVEQKKGALYRVKGELPAQSRPMYETMMTGLAVGEHGICANEMVCPSKCENLFSLAKKNGKTTGAAAYMWIAELYNGIPGYCPLTDRYQLGNTAGLIENGIFYSQDDYPDSHLYADGDFLRKAYHPDFLLIHPMNVDDQGHKHGWGSREYEHAAEVSINIIDCYLDLWRRDGYDVVVTADHGMDELGNHFGDTRLQREVPLFVFSAQVQPGNYGDHTVSQLNVAPLICRLMGIEPSGLMMDPSEEIRW
;
A
#
# COMPACT_ATOMS: atom_id res chain seq x y z
N MET A 1 24.90 -3.61 -8.70
CA MET A 1 23.66 -2.82 -8.81
C MET A 1 23.42 -2.28 -7.42
N ALA A 2 23.04 -1.00 -7.25
CA ALA A 2 22.67 -0.49 -5.93
C ALA A 2 21.52 -1.35 -5.39
N ASP A 3 21.53 -1.62 -4.06
CA ASP A 3 20.44 -2.36 -3.42
C ASP A 3 19.13 -1.61 -3.63
N ALA A 4 18.28 -2.13 -4.51
CA ALA A 4 17.00 -1.53 -4.84
C ALA A 4 16.06 -1.65 -3.64
N LYS A 5 15.55 -0.51 -3.17
CA LYS A 5 14.67 -0.40 -1.99
C LYS A 5 13.34 0.20 -2.38
N VAL A 6 12.26 -0.27 -1.76
CA VAL A 6 10.91 0.21 -2.06
C VAL A 6 10.15 0.56 -0.78
N ILE A 7 9.52 1.72 -0.78
CA ILE A 7 8.45 2.07 0.18
C ILE A 7 7.11 1.94 -0.56
N LEU A 8 6.26 1.05 -0.09
CA LEU A 8 4.87 0.96 -0.51
C LEU A 8 3.99 1.68 0.53
N ILE A 9 3.25 2.68 0.09
CA ILE A 9 2.24 3.35 0.89
C ILE A 9 0.88 2.90 0.38
N MET A 10 0.12 2.27 1.25
CA MET A 10 -1.21 1.75 0.98
C MET A 10 -2.21 2.54 1.82
N ILE A 11 -2.79 3.60 1.24
CA ILE A 11 -3.76 4.46 1.94
C ILE A 11 -5.13 3.80 1.87
N ASP A 12 -5.64 3.29 3.00
CA ASP A 12 -6.93 2.60 3.05
C ASP A 12 -8.07 3.49 2.53
N ALA A 13 -8.88 2.95 1.64
CA ALA A 13 -10.06 3.57 1.03
C ALA A 13 -9.82 4.86 0.22
N LEU A 14 -8.61 5.14 -0.24
CA LEU A 14 -8.36 6.32 -1.07
C LEU A 14 -8.79 6.08 -2.52
N GLY A 15 -9.98 6.58 -2.90
CA GLY A 15 -10.47 6.53 -4.29
C GLY A 15 -9.68 7.40 -5.26
N TYR A 16 -9.61 6.98 -6.53
CA TYR A 16 -8.84 7.65 -7.59
C TYR A 16 -9.22 9.13 -7.77
N GLU A 17 -10.52 9.44 -7.84
CA GLU A 17 -10.99 10.81 -8.11
C GLU A 17 -10.55 11.78 -6.99
N THR A 18 -10.67 11.35 -5.72
CA THR A 18 -10.21 12.13 -4.57
C THR A 18 -8.69 12.25 -4.56
N ALA A 19 -7.98 11.16 -4.82
CA ALA A 19 -6.52 11.19 -4.91
C ALA A 19 -6.02 12.18 -5.95
N TRP A 20 -6.59 12.17 -7.16
CA TRP A 20 -6.21 13.09 -8.22
C TRP A 20 -6.57 14.54 -7.89
N ALA A 21 -7.76 14.78 -7.33
CA ALA A 21 -8.20 16.13 -6.95
C ALA A 21 -7.37 16.73 -5.79
N ARG A 22 -6.76 15.91 -4.94
CA ARG A 22 -6.01 16.31 -3.75
C ARG A 22 -4.52 15.96 -3.80
N CYS A 23 -3.99 15.56 -4.97
CA CYS A 23 -2.63 15.03 -5.12
C CYS A 23 -1.49 16.03 -4.85
N GLY A 24 -1.77 17.34 -4.75
CA GLY A 24 -0.79 18.33 -4.33
C GLY A 24 0.56 18.23 -5.05
N TYR A 25 1.64 18.08 -4.29
CA TYR A 25 2.99 17.95 -4.82
C TYR A 25 3.20 16.66 -5.62
N LEU A 26 2.55 15.53 -5.24
CA LEU A 26 2.62 14.28 -6.02
C LEU A 26 2.12 14.50 -7.45
N GLY A 27 0.99 15.18 -7.62
CA GLY A 27 0.43 15.52 -8.94
C GLY A 27 1.36 16.46 -9.73
N HIS A 28 1.92 17.47 -9.08
CA HIS A 28 2.91 18.34 -9.69
C HIS A 28 4.13 17.55 -10.20
N LEU A 29 4.63 16.57 -9.45
CA LEU A 29 5.74 15.72 -9.91
C LEU A 29 5.37 14.89 -11.14
N VAL A 30 4.13 14.37 -11.21
CA VAL A 30 3.62 13.66 -12.40
C VAL A 30 3.57 14.59 -13.61
N GLU A 31 3.03 15.80 -13.46
CA GLU A 31 3.01 16.84 -14.51
C GLU A 31 4.42 17.23 -15.00
N GLN A 32 5.39 17.29 -14.08
CA GLN A 32 6.80 17.55 -14.37
C GLN A 32 7.56 16.34 -14.90
N LYS A 33 6.90 15.21 -15.18
CA LYS A 33 7.49 13.94 -15.64
C LYS A 33 8.58 13.42 -14.69
N LYS A 34 8.33 13.51 -13.40
CA LYS A 34 9.20 13.00 -12.32
C LYS A 34 8.58 11.83 -11.54
N GLY A 35 7.40 11.39 -11.97
CA GLY A 35 6.65 10.27 -11.45
C GLY A 35 5.59 9.83 -12.46
N ALA A 36 5.02 8.66 -12.24
CA ALA A 36 3.93 8.12 -13.03
C ALA A 36 2.66 8.02 -12.18
N LEU A 37 1.49 8.21 -12.80
CA LEU A 37 0.18 7.97 -12.21
C LEU A 37 -0.61 7.04 -13.11
N TYR A 38 -1.17 5.99 -12.52
CA TYR A 38 -2.13 5.08 -13.15
C TYR A 38 -3.45 5.10 -12.39
N ARG A 39 -4.53 4.74 -13.07
CA ARG A 39 -5.81 4.41 -12.48
C ARG A 39 -5.86 2.89 -12.34
N VAL A 40 -6.00 2.39 -11.12
CA VAL A 40 -6.06 0.95 -10.83
C VAL A 40 -7.49 0.54 -10.56
N LYS A 41 -7.91 -0.59 -11.12
CA LYS A 41 -9.19 -1.21 -10.80
C LYS A 41 -8.96 -2.36 -9.81
N GLY A 42 -9.52 -2.18 -8.60
CA GLY A 42 -9.48 -3.18 -7.53
C GLY A 42 -10.25 -4.47 -7.85
N GLU A 43 -9.85 -5.58 -7.23
CA GLU A 43 -10.56 -6.85 -7.28
C GLU A 43 -11.84 -6.83 -6.42
N LEU A 44 -12.56 -7.92 -6.39
CA LEU A 44 -13.78 -8.10 -5.58
C LEU A 44 -13.65 -9.32 -4.64
N PRO A 45 -14.22 -9.23 -3.43
CA PRO A 45 -14.94 -8.10 -2.85
C PRO A 45 -13.99 -6.94 -2.49
N ALA A 46 -14.44 -5.70 -2.70
CA ALA A 46 -13.66 -4.51 -2.36
C ALA A 46 -13.67 -4.29 -0.82
N GLN A 47 -13.01 -5.18 -0.10
CA GLN A 47 -12.84 -5.19 1.34
C GLN A 47 -11.34 -5.15 1.68
N SER A 48 -10.99 -4.49 2.77
CA SER A 48 -9.60 -4.19 3.09
C SER A 48 -8.73 -5.46 3.18
N ARG A 49 -9.07 -6.42 4.05
CA ARG A 49 -8.24 -7.63 4.22
C ARG A 49 -8.08 -8.46 2.93
N PRO A 50 -9.13 -8.76 2.14
CA PRO A 50 -8.98 -9.37 0.81
C PRO A 50 -8.09 -8.56 -0.13
N MET A 51 -8.23 -7.23 -0.15
CA MET A 51 -7.45 -6.37 -1.06
C MET A 51 -6.00 -6.21 -0.60
N TYR A 52 -5.73 -6.22 0.72
CA TYR A 52 -4.34 -6.29 1.22
C TYR A 52 -3.66 -7.55 0.68
N GLU A 53 -4.32 -8.70 0.78
CA GLU A 53 -3.77 -9.96 0.27
C GLU A 53 -3.60 -9.92 -1.25
N THR A 54 -4.58 -9.38 -2.00
CA THR A 54 -4.47 -9.19 -3.45
C THR A 54 -3.24 -8.35 -3.81
N MET A 55 -3.05 -7.19 -3.17
CA MET A 55 -1.93 -6.29 -3.48
C MET A 55 -0.58 -6.86 -3.05
N MET A 56 -0.54 -7.67 -2.00
CA MET A 56 0.71 -8.25 -1.50
C MET A 56 1.10 -9.53 -2.23
N THR A 57 0.14 -10.24 -2.85
CA THR A 57 0.38 -11.50 -3.56
C THR A 57 0.29 -11.40 -5.08
N GLY A 58 -0.37 -10.35 -5.63
CA GLY A 58 -0.68 -10.24 -7.05
C GLY A 58 -1.69 -11.29 -7.54
N LEU A 59 -2.49 -11.88 -6.63
CA LEU A 59 -3.47 -12.91 -6.92
C LEU A 59 -4.89 -12.40 -6.73
N ALA A 60 -5.83 -12.93 -7.51
CA ALA A 60 -7.25 -12.68 -7.30
C ALA A 60 -7.75 -13.35 -6.01
N VAL A 61 -8.84 -12.82 -5.45
CA VAL A 61 -9.43 -13.32 -4.18
C VAL A 61 -9.74 -14.82 -4.23
N GLY A 62 -10.22 -15.34 -5.37
CA GLY A 62 -10.47 -16.77 -5.56
C GLY A 62 -9.23 -17.66 -5.53
N GLU A 63 -8.04 -17.09 -5.75
CA GLU A 63 -6.76 -17.80 -5.76
C GLU A 63 -6.09 -17.76 -4.39
N HIS A 64 -6.03 -16.59 -3.74
CA HIS A 64 -5.40 -16.48 -2.41
C HIS A 64 -6.34 -16.90 -1.26
N GLY A 65 -7.65 -16.90 -1.47
CA GLY A 65 -8.65 -17.46 -0.55
C GLY A 65 -9.00 -16.59 0.66
N ILE A 66 -8.48 -15.39 0.79
CA ILE A 66 -8.90 -14.42 1.83
C ILE A 66 -10.05 -13.60 1.25
N CYS A 67 -11.29 -13.88 1.63
CA CYS A 67 -12.48 -13.34 0.98
C CYS A 67 -13.35 -12.43 1.87
N ALA A 68 -12.95 -12.18 3.12
CA ALA A 68 -13.69 -11.32 4.04
C ALA A 68 -12.76 -10.72 5.12
N ASN A 69 -13.15 -9.58 5.68
CA ASN A 69 -12.39 -8.91 6.75
C ASN A 69 -12.31 -9.74 8.03
N GLU A 70 -13.31 -10.59 8.29
CA GLU A 70 -13.41 -11.48 9.46
C GLU A 70 -12.49 -12.72 9.38
N MET A 71 -11.85 -12.95 8.25
CA MET A 71 -10.92 -14.08 8.09
C MET A 71 -9.57 -13.80 8.76
N VAL A 72 -9.52 -14.02 10.07
CA VAL A 72 -8.28 -13.90 10.87
C VAL A 72 -7.43 -15.15 10.70
N CYS A 73 -6.58 -15.15 9.67
CA CYS A 73 -5.65 -16.24 9.41
C CYS A 73 -4.41 -15.73 8.68
N PRO A 74 -3.25 -16.40 8.83
CA PRO A 74 -2.06 -16.04 8.07
C PRO A 74 -2.24 -16.32 6.56
N SER A 75 -1.58 -15.49 5.74
CA SER A 75 -1.45 -15.74 4.31
C SER A 75 -0.80 -17.08 4.03
N LYS A 76 -1.31 -17.80 3.02
CA LYS A 76 -0.77 -19.07 2.54
C LYS A 76 -0.04 -18.95 1.21
N CYS A 77 -0.04 -17.75 0.63
CA CYS A 77 0.56 -17.47 -0.67
C CYS A 77 1.94 -16.83 -0.53
N GLU A 78 2.78 -16.99 -1.55
CA GLU A 78 3.96 -16.14 -1.67
C GLU A 78 3.50 -14.68 -1.80
N ASN A 79 4.08 -13.81 -0.99
CA ASN A 79 3.73 -12.40 -0.92
C ASN A 79 4.99 -11.54 -0.90
N LEU A 80 4.85 -10.23 -1.02
CA LEU A 80 5.99 -9.31 -1.11
C LEU A 80 7.00 -9.48 0.02
N PHE A 81 6.55 -9.70 1.28
CA PHE A 81 7.46 -9.93 2.40
C PHE A 81 8.22 -11.25 2.26
N SER A 82 7.53 -12.34 1.92
CA SER A 82 8.15 -13.66 1.76
C SER A 82 9.13 -13.68 0.58
N LEU A 83 8.77 -13.03 -0.54
CA LEU A 83 9.62 -12.91 -1.72
C LEU A 83 10.86 -12.03 -1.43
N ALA A 84 10.70 -10.92 -0.72
CA ALA A 84 11.83 -10.10 -0.28
C ALA A 84 12.81 -10.92 0.57
N LYS A 85 12.33 -11.63 1.58
CA LYS A 85 13.16 -12.49 2.45
C LYS A 85 13.82 -13.63 1.69
N LYS A 86 13.11 -14.31 0.79
CA LYS A 86 13.66 -15.37 -0.07
C LYS A 86 14.85 -14.88 -0.90
N ASN A 87 14.86 -13.58 -1.23
CA ASN A 87 15.94 -12.94 -1.99
C ASN A 87 16.97 -12.21 -1.08
N GLY A 88 16.98 -12.49 0.22
CA GLY A 88 17.94 -11.91 1.18
C GLY A 88 17.73 -10.43 1.51
N LYS A 89 16.54 -9.90 1.21
CA LYS A 89 16.17 -8.53 1.51
C LYS A 89 15.50 -8.41 2.88
N THR A 90 15.72 -7.28 3.54
CA THR A 90 15.15 -6.94 4.83
C THR A 90 13.77 -6.27 4.67
N THR A 91 12.90 -6.46 5.67
CA THR A 91 11.50 -6.06 5.59
C THR A 91 11.07 -5.24 6.79
N GLY A 92 10.18 -4.27 6.56
CA GLY A 92 9.57 -3.47 7.61
C GLY A 92 8.11 -3.15 7.32
N ALA A 93 7.34 -2.85 8.37
CA ALA A 93 5.97 -2.35 8.23
C ALA A 93 5.57 -1.44 9.39
N ALA A 94 5.00 -0.28 9.07
CA ALA A 94 4.19 0.52 9.97
C ALA A 94 2.75 0.42 9.47
N ALA A 95 1.87 -0.33 10.16
CA ALA A 95 0.62 -0.76 9.55
C ALA A 95 -0.47 -1.11 10.56
N TYR A 96 -1.70 -1.18 10.07
CA TYR A 96 -2.84 -1.73 10.80
C TYR A 96 -2.60 -3.20 11.17
N MET A 97 -3.09 -3.62 12.31
CA MET A 97 -2.86 -4.94 12.93
C MET A 97 -3.12 -6.14 12.00
N TRP A 98 -4.01 -6.01 11.02
CA TRP A 98 -4.31 -7.08 10.07
C TRP A 98 -3.09 -7.48 9.23
N ILE A 99 -2.16 -6.55 9.00
CA ILE A 99 -0.89 -6.87 8.33
C ILE A 99 -0.03 -7.81 9.19
N ALA A 100 0.00 -7.62 10.52
CA ALA A 100 0.70 -8.54 11.41
C ALA A 100 0.02 -9.92 11.47
N GLU A 101 -1.31 -9.96 11.46
CA GLU A 101 -2.09 -11.21 11.44
C GLU A 101 -1.86 -12.00 10.15
N LEU A 102 -1.86 -11.31 8.98
CA LEU A 102 -1.65 -11.93 7.67
C LEU A 102 -0.21 -12.44 7.47
N TYR A 103 0.79 -11.65 7.91
CA TYR A 103 2.18 -11.90 7.46
C TYR A 103 3.16 -12.28 8.58
N ASN A 104 2.87 -12.00 9.85
CA ASN A 104 3.71 -12.46 10.97
C ASN A 104 3.07 -13.59 11.81
N GLY A 105 1.94 -14.13 11.34
CA GLY A 105 1.32 -15.31 11.95
C GLY A 105 0.82 -15.07 13.37
N ILE A 106 0.33 -13.86 13.67
CA ILE A 106 -0.23 -13.49 14.97
C ILE A 106 -1.75 -13.65 14.91
N PRO A 107 -2.29 -14.79 15.32
CA PRO A 107 -3.74 -14.94 15.37
C PRO A 107 -4.29 -14.18 16.59
N GLY A 108 -5.06 -13.13 16.33
CA GLY A 108 -5.66 -12.33 17.40
C GLY A 108 -4.66 -11.36 18.04
N TYR A 109 -4.34 -10.31 17.31
CA TYR A 109 -3.45 -9.23 17.72
C TYR A 109 -3.81 -8.64 19.10
N CYS A 110 -2.80 -8.50 19.96
CA CYS A 110 -2.89 -7.83 21.26
C CYS A 110 -1.99 -6.60 21.28
N PRO A 111 -2.53 -5.37 21.38
CA PRO A 111 -1.71 -4.16 21.32
C PRO A 111 -0.67 -4.04 22.46
N LEU A 112 -0.87 -4.74 23.57
CA LEU A 112 0.07 -4.72 24.70
C LEU A 112 1.35 -5.52 24.45
N THR A 113 1.30 -6.53 23.58
CA THR A 113 2.42 -7.45 23.31
C THR A 113 2.90 -7.37 21.87
N ASP A 114 2.02 -7.04 20.91
CA ASP A 114 2.27 -7.24 19.49
C ASP A 114 2.50 -5.94 18.70
N ARG A 115 2.33 -4.77 19.38
CA ARG A 115 2.52 -3.46 18.75
C ARG A 115 3.92 -3.28 18.15
N TYR A 116 4.94 -3.68 18.89
CA TYR A 116 6.33 -3.50 18.49
C TYR A 116 6.99 -4.85 18.26
N GLN A 117 7.24 -5.20 17.01
CA GLN A 117 7.91 -6.42 16.61
C GLN A 117 9.24 -6.04 15.93
N LEU A 118 10.24 -5.77 16.73
CA LEU A 118 11.53 -5.27 16.24
C LEU A 118 12.60 -6.36 16.36
N GLY A 119 13.42 -6.51 15.32
CA GLY A 119 14.47 -7.52 15.26
C GLY A 119 13.96 -8.96 15.10
N ASN A 120 12.75 -9.16 14.63
CA ASN A 120 12.17 -10.49 14.40
C ASN A 120 12.65 -11.07 13.06
N THR A 121 13.89 -11.51 13.01
CA THR A 121 14.48 -12.10 11.79
C THR A 121 13.83 -13.42 11.34
N ALA A 122 13.08 -14.09 12.21
CA ALA A 122 12.32 -15.29 11.88
C ALA A 122 10.96 -14.97 11.22
N GLY A 123 10.35 -13.82 11.52
CA GLY A 123 9.10 -13.37 10.92
C GLY A 123 9.25 -12.95 9.46
N LEU A 124 8.15 -12.81 8.74
CA LEU A 124 8.16 -12.25 7.39
C LEU A 124 8.39 -10.73 7.41
N ILE A 125 7.89 -10.04 8.43
CA ILE A 125 8.16 -8.64 8.72
C ILE A 125 9.16 -8.60 9.87
N GLU A 126 10.39 -8.19 9.58
CA GLU A 126 11.48 -8.21 10.57
C GLU A 126 11.35 -7.07 11.59
N ASN A 127 10.88 -5.92 11.13
CA ASN A 127 10.70 -4.74 11.97
C ASN A 127 9.31 -4.14 11.73
N GLY A 128 8.40 -4.38 12.67
CA GLY A 128 7.01 -3.94 12.59
C GLY A 128 6.61 -3.02 13.74
N ILE A 129 5.83 -1.98 13.44
CA ILE A 129 5.06 -1.18 14.39
C ILE A 129 3.61 -1.24 13.93
N PHE A 130 2.75 -1.84 14.76
CA PHE A 130 1.37 -2.11 14.39
C PHE A 130 0.39 -1.38 15.30
N TYR A 131 -0.69 -0.85 14.73
CA TYR A 131 -1.76 -0.19 15.46
C TYR A 131 -3.10 -0.90 15.23
N SER A 132 -4.10 -0.63 16.10
CA SER A 132 -5.41 -1.31 16.09
C SER A 132 -6.60 -0.36 16.17
N GLN A 133 -6.37 0.94 16.09
CA GLN A 133 -7.43 1.95 16.15
C GLN A 133 -7.53 2.63 14.80
N ASP A 134 -8.70 2.65 14.19
CA ASP A 134 -8.92 3.20 12.85
C ASP A 134 -8.62 4.70 12.78
N ASP A 135 -8.77 5.40 13.90
CA ASP A 135 -8.45 6.83 14.09
C ASP A 135 -7.00 7.07 14.57
N TYR A 136 -6.11 6.04 14.57
CA TYR A 136 -4.69 6.27 14.85
C TYR A 136 -4.12 7.32 13.89
N PRO A 137 -3.56 8.44 14.40
CA PRO A 137 -3.21 9.56 13.54
C PRO A 137 -2.19 9.18 12.45
N ASP A 138 -2.52 9.43 11.19
CA ASP A 138 -1.61 9.19 10.06
C ASP A 138 -0.24 9.85 10.28
N SER A 139 -0.19 11.06 10.87
CA SER A 139 1.06 11.75 11.19
C SER A 139 1.98 10.92 12.11
N HIS A 140 1.43 10.18 13.06
CA HIS A 140 2.18 9.28 13.93
C HIS A 140 2.61 8.03 13.18
N LEU A 141 1.73 7.47 12.37
CA LEU A 141 2.03 6.29 11.57
C LEU A 141 3.17 6.53 10.56
N TYR A 142 3.13 7.65 9.84
CA TYR A 142 4.20 8.01 8.92
C TYR A 142 5.54 8.27 9.67
N ALA A 143 5.47 8.83 10.88
CA ALA A 143 6.65 8.97 11.74
C ALA A 143 7.18 7.60 12.22
N ASP A 144 6.30 6.64 12.56
CA ASP A 144 6.67 5.25 12.85
C ASP A 144 7.36 4.60 11.64
N GLY A 145 6.81 4.77 10.43
CA GLY A 145 7.40 4.28 9.18
C GLY A 145 8.79 4.88 8.90
N ASP A 146 8.92 6.20 9.06
CA ASP A 146 10.20 6.88 8.87
C ASP A 146 11.24 6.52 9.97
N PHE A 147 10.78 6.24 11.19
CA PHE A 147 11.63 5.67 12.23
C PHE A 147 12.17 4.30 11.82
N LEU A 148 11.31 3.37 11.35
CA LEU A 148 11.73 2.07 10.86
C LEU A 148 12.73 2.19 9.71
N ARG A 149 12.47 3.09 8.76
CA ARG A 149 13.37 3.39 7.65
C ARG A 149 14.76 3.83 8.13
N LYS A 150 14.82 4.76 9.08
CA LYS A 150 16.08 5.30 9.62
C LYS A 150 16.85 4.33 10.50
N ALA A 151 16.14 3.56 11.32
CA ALA A 151 16.76 2.69 12.32
C ALA A 151 17.21 1.34 11.73
N TYR A 152 16.46 0.81 10.75
CA TYR A 152 16.65 -0.56 10.25
C TYR A 152 16.95 -0.62 8.76
N HIS A 153 16.73 0.46 8.00
CA HIS A 153 17.00 0.56 6.56
C HIS A 153 16.39 -0.59 5.73
N PRO A 154 15.11 -0.98 5.95
CA PRO A 154 14.54 -2.12 5.25
C PRO A 154 14.58 -1.93 3.73
N ASP A 155 14.80 -3.03 2.99
CA ASP A 155 14.73 -3.02 1.53
C ASP A 155 13.28 -2.90 1.03
N PHE A 156 12.34 -3.47 1.77
CA PHE A 156 10.90 -3.31 1.56
C PHE A 156 10.22 -2.78 2.82
N LEU A 157 9.60 -1.61 2.71
CA LEU A 157 8.84 -0.98 3.80
C LEU A 157 7.40 -0.75 3.37
N LEU A 158 6.45 -1.31 4.11
CA LEU A 158 5.03 -0.99 3.99
C LEU A 158 4.65 0.09 5.02
N ILE A 159 3.94 1.14 4.56
CA ILE A 159 3.27 2.13 5.42
C ILE A 159 1.79 2.10 5.06
N HIS A 160 0.92 1.84 6.05
CA HIS A 160 -0.49 1.62 5.82
C HIS A 160 -1.36 2.50 6.73
N PRO A 161 -1.71 3.74 6.29
CA PRO A 161 -2.61 4.65 7.00
C PRO A 161 -4.07 4.30 6.79
N MET A 162 -4.92 4.58 7.82
CA MET A 162 -6.34 4.19 7.89
C MET A 162 -7.30 5.40 7.97
N ASN A 163 -6.80 6.63 8.19
CA ASN A 163 -7.71 7.73 8.51
C ASN A 163 -8.66 8.10 7.37
N VAL A 164 -8.32 7.80 6.10
CA VAL A 164 -9.21 8.06 4.97
C VAL A 164 -10.41 7.10 5.02
N ASP A 165 -10.17 5.82 5.33
CA ASP A 165 -11.24 4.82 5.51
C ASP A 165 -12.13 5.17 6.71
N ASP A 166 -11.54 5.51 7.86
CA ASP A 166 -12.27 5.91 9.08
C ASP A 166 -13.22 7.10 8.80
N GLN A 167 -12.73 8.13 8.10
CA GLN A 167 -13.57 9.27 7.74
C GLN A 167 -14.55 8.93 6.61
N GLY A 168 -14.17 8.05 5.70
CA GLY A 168 -15.05 7.51 4.66
C GLY A 168 -16.27 6.80 5.25
N HIS A 169 -16.06 5.89 6.19
CA HIS A 169 -17.16 5.20 6.88
C HIS A 169 -18.09 6.13 7.66
N LYS A 170 -17.55 7.19 8.26
CA LYS A 170 -18.34 8.15 9.06
C LYS A 170 -19.12 9.15 8.22
N HIS A 171 -18.59 9.54 7.04
CA HIS A 171 -19.09 10.72 6.32
C HIS A 171 -19.36 10.47 4.83
N GLY A 172 -18.89 9.37 4.25
CA GLY A 172 -19.01 9.03 2.83
C GLY A 172 -18.05 9.76 1.91
N TRP A 173 -17.89 9.22 0.70
CA TRP A 173 -17.13 9.86 -0.37
C TRP A 173 -17.67 11.26 -0.70
N GLY A 174 -16.78 12.20 -1.02
CA GLY A 174 -17.14 13.58 -1.37
C GLY A 174 -17.49 14.47 -0.17
N SER A 175 -17.51 13.92 1.06
CA SER A 175 -17.60 14.73 2.26
C SER A 175 -16.32 15.51 2.49
N ARG A 176 -16.45 16.66 3.20
CA ARG A 176 -15.31 17.50 3.55
C ARG A 176 -14.28 16.73 4.41
N GLU A 177 -14.79 15.89 5.30
CA GLU A 177 -14.00 15.10 6.24
C GLU A 177 -13.16 14.03 5.52
N TYR A 178 -13.76 13.29 4.59
CA TYR A 178 -13.06 12.29 3.76
C TYR A 178 -12.00 12.95 2.86
N GLU A 179 -12.37 14.04 2.17
CA GLU A 179 -11.43 14.77 1.32
C GLU A 179 -10.28 15.38 2.13
N HIS A 180 -10.57 15.88 3.35
CA HIS A 180 -9.54 16.43 4.23
C HIS A 180 -8.58 15.34 4.74
N ALA A 181 -9.08 14.16 5.11
CA ALA A 181 -8.25 13.03 5.52
C ALA A 181 -7.30 12.61 4.37
N ALA A 182 -7.81 12.52 3.14
CA ALA A 182 -6.99 12.24 1.96
C ALA A 182 -5.92 13.31 1.74
N GLU A 183 -6.28 14.59 1.81
CA GLU A 183 -5.35 15.71 1.68
C GLU A 183 -4.25 15.69 2.76
N VAL A 184 -4.62 15.41 4.02
CA VAL A 184 -3.67 15.31 5.14
C VAL A 184 -2.67 14.17 4.90
N SER A 185 -3.16 12.97 4.56
CA SER A 185 -2.29 11.80 4.31
C SER A 185 -1.32 12.06 3.16
N ILE A 186 -1.80 12.63 2.04
CA ILE A 186 -0.96 13.00 0.88
C ILE A 186 0.06 14.08 1.23
N ASN A 187 -0.34 15.13 1.96
CA ASN A 187 0.59 16.20 2.37
C ASN A 187 1.71 15.69 3.30
N ILE A 188 1.45 14.67 4.10
CA ILE A 188 2.49 14.03 4.91
C ILE A 188 3.49 13.31 4.00
N ILE A 189 3.02 12.59 2.97
CA ILE A 189 3.90 11.96 1.97
C ILE A 189 4.78 13.01 1.30
N ASP A 190 4.21 14.14 0.90
CA ASP A 190 4.94 15.26 0.28
C ASP A 190 6.13 15.73 1.14
N CYS A 191 5.96 15.74 2.47
CA CYS A 191 7.03 16.11 3.40
C CYS A 191 8.21 15.10 3.41
N TYR A 192 7.93 13.83 3.13
CA TYR A 192 8.93 12.76 3.21
C TYR A 192 9.48 12.31 1.86
N LEU A 193 8.75 12.48 0.77
CA LEU A 193 9.04 11.86 -0.52
C LEU A 193 10.46 12.12 -1.02
N ASP A 194 10.89 13.39 -1.03
CA ASP A 194 12.22 13.76 -1.50
C ASP A 194 13.34 13.23 -0.60
N LEU A 195 13.07 13.09 0.71
CA LEU A 195 14.00 12.48 1.65
C LEU A 195 14.14 10.98 1.36
N TRP A 196 13.04 10.25 1.23
CA TRP A 196 13.05 8.82 0.95
C TRP A 196 13.73 8.50 -0.37
N ARG A 197 13.44 9.29 -1.41
CA ARG A 197 14.09 9.13 -2.74
C ARG A 197 15.60 9.43 -2.70
N ARG A 198 16.03 10.43 -1.95
CA ARG A 198 17.47 10.70 -1.74
C ARG A 198 18.19 9.58 -1.01
N ASP A 199 17.49 8.88 -0.13
CA ASP A 199 18.03 7.71 0.60
C ASP A 199 17.94 6.41 -0.22
N GLY A 200 17.59 6.51 -1.51
CA GLY A 200 17.63 5.42 -2.49
C GLY A 200 16.38 4.56 -2.56
N TYR A 201 15.25 5.04 -2.02
CA TYR A 201 13.97 4.34 -2.13
C TYR A 201 13.20 4.76 -3.37
N ASP A 202 12.71 3.79 -4.13
CA ASP A 202 11.56 3.97 -4.99
C ASP A 202 10.30 4.04 -4.11
N VAL A 203 9.37 4.93 -4.45
CA VAL A 203 8.16 5.15 -3.64
C VAL A 203 6.93 4.87 -4.50
N VAL A 204 6.07 3.99 -3.99
CA VAL A 204 4.80 3.63 -4.60
C VAL A 204 3.67 4.00 -3.65
N VAL A 205 2.69 4.76 -4.12
CA VAL A 205 1.51 5.15 -3.34
C VAL A 205 0.27 4.64 -4.03
N THR A 206 -0.52 3.84 -3.32
CA THR A 206 -1.78 3.27 -3.84
C THR A 206 -2.81 3.13 -2.72
N ALA A 207 -3.95 2.53 -3.04
CA ALA A 207 -4.98 2.18 -2.09
C ALA A 207 -5.50 0.76 -2.36
N ASP A 208 -6.12 0.16 -1.39
CA ASP A 208 -6.73 -1.16 -1.49
C ASP A 208 -8.10 -1.09 -2.17
N HIS A 209 -8.93 -0.12 -1.82
CA HIS A 209 -10.22 0.21 -2.42
C HIS A 209 -10.51 1.72 -2.30
N GLY A 210 -11.65 2.14 -2.81
CA GLY A 210 -12.21 3.47 -2.60
C GLY A 210 -13.42 3.43 -1.67
N MET A 211 -14.28 4.48 -1.72
CA MET A 211 -15.42 4.65 -0.84
C MET A 211 -16.61 5.19 -1.64
N ASP A 212 -17.84 4.79 -1.33
CA ASP A 212 -19.05 5.40 -1.90
C ASP A 212 -19.59 6.56 -1.03
N GLU A 213 -20.62 7.23 -1.52
CA GLU A 213 -21.25 8.38 -0.86
C GLU A 213 -21.98 8.01 0.45
N LEU A 214 -22.27 6.72 0.65
CA LEU A 214 -22.94 6.18 1.85
C LEU A 214 -21.97 5.64 2.89
N GLY A 215 -20.66 5.76 2.65
CA GLY A 215 -19.63 5.24 3.55
C GLY A 215 -19.44 3.72 3.47
N ASN A 216 -19.68 3.14 2.30
CA ASN A 216 -19.48 1.72 2.05
C ASN A 216 -18.48 1.49 0.91
N HIS A 217 -17.82 0.33 0.91
CA HIS A 217 -16.86 -0.05 -0.14
C HIS A 217 -17.01 -1.50 -0.63
N PHE A 218 -18.09 -2.21 -0.25
CA PHE A 218 -18.28 -3.64 -0.57
C PHE A 218 -18.87 -3.90 -1.96
N GLY A 219 -19.13 -2.86 -2.72
CA GLY A 219 -19.80 -2.95 -4.04
C GLY A 219 -18.85 -2.97 -5.21
N ASP A 220 -19.45 -2.82 -6.43
CA ASP A 220 -18.76 -2.86 -7.71
C ASP A 220 -18.79 -1.50 -8.44
N THR A 221 -18.96 -0.41 -7.73
CA THR A 221 -18.97 0.92 -8.34
C THR A 221 -17.55 1.41 -8.61
N ARG A 222 -17.42 2.38 -9.53
CA ARG A 222 -16.12 3.03 -9.80
C ARG A 222 -15.52 3.66 -8.55
N LEU A 223 -16.35 4.32 -7.73
CA LEU A 223 -15.90 4.99 -6.50
C LEU A 223 -15.31 4.02 -5.49
N GLN A 224 -15.80 2.77 -5.45
CA GLN A 224 -15.34 1.73 -4.53
C GLN A 224 -14.12 0.96 -5.06
N ARG A 225 -13.95 0.88 -6.40
CA ARG A 225 -12.93 0.03 -7.02
C ARG A 225 -11.78 0.76 -7.69
N GLU A 226 -11.98 2.02 -8.14
CA GLU A 226 -10.92 2.74 -8.82
C GLU A 226 -10.06 3.49 -7.81
N VAL A 227 -8.77 3.13 -7.75
CA VAL A 227 -7.78 3.68 -6.82
C VAL A 227 -6.56 4.25 -7.57
N PRO A 228 -5.78 5.15 -6.96
CA PRO A 228 -4.58 5.68 -7.58
C PRO A 228 -3.42 4.67 -7.49
N LEU A 229 -2.47 4.79 -8.42
CA LEU A 229 -1.14 4.19 -8.30
C LEU A 229 -0.12 5.24 -8.76
N PHE A 230 0.48 5.94 -7.81
CA PHE A 230 1.62 6.81 -8.07
C PHE A 230 2.92 6.01 -7.94
N VAL A 231 3.83 6.18 -8.89
CA VAL A 231 5.13 5.52 -8.89
C VAL A 231 6.24 6.55 -9.08
N PHE A 232 7.09 6.71 -8.09
CA PHE A 232 8.24 7.60 -8.10
C PHE A 232 9.52 6.76 -8.15
N SER A 233 9.85 6.29 -9.34
CA SER A 233 11.02 5.46 -9.65
C SER A 233 11.65 5.89 -10.97
N ALA A 234 12.96 5.74 -11.10
CA ALA A 234 13.65 5.91 -12.37
C ALA A 234 13.44 4.73 -13.34
N GLN A 235 12.88 3.61 -12.86
CA GLN A 235 12.64 2.41 -13.65
C GLN A 235 11.32 2.48 -14.43
N VAL A 236 10.39 3.36 -14.04
CA VAL A 236 9.06 3.51 -14.65
C VAL A 236 8.99 4.79 -15.45
N GLN A 237 8.49 4.71 -16.69
CA GLN A 237 8.33 5.88 -17.56
C GLN A 237 7.38 6.89 -16.90
N PRO A 238 7.81 8.14 -16.65
CA PRO A 238 6.97 9.10 -15.98
C PRO A 238 5.87 9.65 -16.89
N GLY A 239 4.69 9.91 -16.33
CA GLY A 239 3.53 10.45 -17.04
C GLY A 239 2.22 10.21 -16.30
N ASN A 240 1.15 10.82 -16.80
CA ASN A 240 -0.21 10.54 -16.34
C ASN A 240 -0.86 9.54 -17.32
N TYR A 241 -1.16 8.36 -16.83
CA TYR A 241 -1.78 7.25 -17.56
C TYR A 241 -3.19 6.93 -17.04
N GLY A 242 -3.82 7.89 -16.34
CA GLY A 242 -5.14 7.71 -15.71
C GLY A 242 -6.33 7.57 -16.68
N ASP A 243 -6.10 7.72 -18.01
CA ASP A 243 -7.15 7.51 -19.02
C ASP A 243 -7.50 6.02 -19.20
N HIS A 244 -6.63 5.12 -18.78
CA HIS A 244 -6.84 3.67 -18.82
C HIS A 244 -6.72 3.08 -17.43
N THR A 245 -7.54 2.07 -17.14
CA THR A 245 -7.44 1.33 -15.89
C THR A 245 -6.49 0.14 -16.05
N VAL A 246 -5.59 -0.02 -15.07
CA VAL A 246 -4.75 -1.21 -14.94
C VAL A 246 -5.28 -2.11 -13.82
N SER A 247 -4.97 -3.40 -13.86
CA SER A 247 -5.40 -4.32 -12.80
C SER A 247 -4.64 -4.10 -11.50
N GLN A 248 -5.32 -4.23 -10.36
CA GLN A 248 -4.69 -4.22 -9.02
C GLN A 248 -3.67 -5.37 -8.84
N LEU A 249 -3.82 -6.46 -9.59
CA LEU A 249 -2.89 -7.58 -9.59
C LEU A 249 -1.46 -7.19 -10.03
N ASN A 250 -1.31 -6.03 -10.68
CA ASN A 250 0.00 -5.50 -11.07
C ASN A 250 0.82 -4.92 -9.90
N VAL A 251 0.22 -4.66 -8.74
CA VAL A 251 0.92 -3.99 -7.63
C VAL A 251 2.07 -4.85 -7.11
N ALA A 252 1.82 -6.12 -6.81
CA ALA A 252 2.88 -7.01 -6.31
C ALA A 252 4.03 -7.22 -7.33
N PRO A 253 3.77 -7.59 -8.59
CA PRO A 253 4.85 -7.79 -9.56
C PRO A 253 5.59 -6.48 -9.91
N LEU A 254 4.92 -5.33 -9.91
CA LEU A 254 5.58 -4.01 -10.00
C LEU A 254 6.60 -3.84 -8.87
N ILE A 255 6.20 -4.05 -7.62
CA ILE A 255 7.08 -3.92 -6.44
C ILE A 255 8.25 -4.92 -6.53
N CYS A 256 7.99 -6.18 -6.92
CA CYS A 256 9.07 -7.16 -7.13
C CYS A 256 10.11 -6.66 -8.14
N ARG A 257 9.64 -6.13 -9.28
CA ARG A 257 10.54 -5.61 -10.31
C ARG A 257 11.32 -4.39 -9.82
N LEU A 258 10.68 -3.45 -9.10
CA LEU A 258 11.37 -2.31 -8.50
C LEU A 258 12.43 -2.75 -7.48
N MET A 259 12.17 -3.79 -6.69
CA MET A 259 13.16 -4.40 -5.79
C MET A 259 14.25 -5.20 -6.49
N GLY A 260 14.13 -5.45 -7.80
CA GLY A 260 15.06 -6.30 -8.56
C GLY A 260 15.00 -7.78 -8.15
N ILE A 261 13.82 -8.27 -7.75
CA ILE A 261 13.59 -9.68 -7.39
C ILE A 261 12.58 -10.33 -8.35
N GLU A 262 12.68 -11.65 -8.50
CA GLU A 262 11.72 -12.40 -9.32
C GLU A 262 10.34 -12.45 -8.62
N PRO A 263 9.26 -12.12 -9.34
CA PRO A 263 7.90 -12.31 -8.83
C PRO A 263 7.58 -13.80 -8.66
N SER A 264 6.53 -14.11 -7.91
CA SER A 264 5.96 -15.47 -7.89
C SER A 264 5.51 -15.88 -9.29
N GLY A 265 5.69 -17.15 -9.64
CA GLY A 265 5.24 -17.69 -10.93
C GLY A 265 3.72 -17.64 -11.17
N LEU A 266 2.95 -17.27 -10.15
CA LEU A 266 1.50 -17.06 -10.23
C LEU A 266 1.11 -15.60 -10.50
N MET A 267 2.04 -14.65 -10.33
CA MET A 267 1.80 -13.23 -10.60
C MET A 267 1.77 -12.96 -12.11
N MET A 268 0.95 -12.00 -12.52
CA MET A 268 0.95 -11.54 -13.92
C MET A 268 2.23 -10.76 -14.27
N ASP A 269 2.54 -10.64 -15.55
CA ASP A 269 3.62 -9.76 -16.00
C ASP A 269 3.11 -8.29 -16.04
N PRO A 270 3.67 -7.38 -15.24
CA PRO A 270 3.23 -5.99 -15.20
C PRO A 270 3.64 -5.19 -16.44
N SER A 271 4.49 -5.73 -17.33
CA SER A 271 4.97 -5.03 -18.51
C SER A 271 3.90 -4.79 -19.58
N GLU A 272 2.78 -5.50 -19.51
CA GLU A 272 1.65 -5.29 -20.42
C GLU A 272 0.86 -4.01 -20.10
N GLU A 273 0.81 -3.60 -18.84
CA GLU A 273 0.00 -2.47 -18.38
C GLU A 273 0.84 -1.31 -17.80
N ILE A 274 2.01 -1.59 -17.23
CA ILE A 274 2.92 -0.60 -16.66
C ILE A 274 3.99 -0.19 -17.69
N ARG A 275 4.22 1.10 -17.86
CA ARG A 275 5.23 1.66 -18.77
C ARG A 275 6.62 1.68 -18.09
N TRP A 276 7.55 0.92 -18.65
CA TRP A 276 8.92 0.79 -18.16
C TRP A 276 9.89 1.66 -18.96
#